data_aef12b7f4d1b0dc4165d84582bb439d5
#
_entry.id   aef12b7f4d1b0dc4165d84582bb439d5
#
_cell.length_a   1.000
_cell.length_b   1.000
_cell.length_c   1.000
_cell.angle_alpha   90.00
_cell.angle_beta   90.00
_cell.angle_gamma   90.00
#
_symmetry.space_group_name_H-M   'P 1'
#
loop_
_entity.id
_entity.type
_entity.pdbx_description
1 polymer ?
#
loop_
_entity_poly.entity_id
_entity_poly.type
_entity_poly.pdbx_seq_one_letter_code
_entity_poly.pdbx_strand_id
1 'polypeptide(L)'
;MQQLRSTEAYRPGPALRAAALASLLIAVAACGDRSPDAASARPVLVVQPSAQGAGDDAFAGDVRAREESPLAFRVGGNLVERRVDVGDRVERGQVLAILDGDDYAARARAARAQLAAAEAELSRARADQARVAKLGEDRLVSRSAIDAQNAAATAAQGQVTAARAELDVANNQAAYTRLQAPADGVIAARQAEAGQVVAAGQAIFTLAADGPREIAFAVPEGAIEQVKPGMPVEVSLWSAPGKRWPGTIREVSPAADPASRTYAARVAVDAATDAVELGQSARVYLDRSGGDALTVPLAALLEVDGAPTVYVVDPASSKLERRTVGVGRYGASRVAITQGLEPDEWVVAAGGHLLQDGQVVAPVDRDNRPVRPGATEADSAAATAVPAQER
;
A
#
# COMPACT_ATOMS: atom_id res chain seq x y z
N MET A 1 -5.14 -98.80 7.57
CA MET A 1 -5.79 -99.40 6.40
C MET A 1 -5.75 -98.38 5.30
N GLN A 2 -4.86 -98.66 4.34
CA GLN A 2 -5.10 -98.77 2.89
C GLN A 2 -5.48 -97.47 2.20
N GLN A 3 -4.95 -97.11 1.06
CA GLN A 3 -4.10 -97.74 0.02
C GLN A 3 -3.28 -96.62 -0.73
N LEU A 4 -2.12 -96.98 -1.05
CA LEU A 4 -1.26 -96.33 -2.09
C LEU A 4 -1.85 -96.58 -3.45
N ARG A 5 -2.05 -95.55 -4.31
CA ARG A 5 -2.13 -95.71 -5.73
C ARG A 5 -1.00 -94.96 -6.40
N SER A 6 -0.15 -95.70 -6.97
CA SER A 6 0.95 -95.39 -7.88
C SER A 6 0.33 -94.80 -9.20
N THR A 7 0.79 -93.60 -9.57
CA THR A 7 0.59 -93.04 -10.90
C THR A 7 1.92 -93.14 -11.69
N GLU A 8 1.91 -93.97 -12.66
CA GLU A 8 3.00 -94.13 -13.62
C GLU A 8 3.28 -92.82 -14.36
N ALA A 9 4.54 -92.41 -14.36
CA ALA A 9 5.03 -91.25 -15.09
C ALA A 9 5.18 -91.61 -16.60
N TYR A 10 4.34 -91.01 -17.41
CA TYR A 10 4.44 -91.03 -18.86
C TYR A 10 5.71 -90.26 -19.30
N ARG A 11 6.71 -90.93 -19.87
CA ARG A 11 7.87 -90.34 -20.48
C ARG A 11 7.61 -90.14 -21.98
N PRO A 12 7.53 -88.86 -22.43
CA PRO A 12 7.33 -88.58 -23.86
C PRO A 12 8.60 -88.97 -24.66
N GLY A 13 8.40 -89.55 -25.82
CA GLY A 13 9.43 -90.05 -26.71
C GLY A 13 10.27 -88.93 -27.35
N PRO A 14 11.45 -89.25 -27.89
CA PRO A 14 12.43 -88.26 -28.37
C PRO A 14 11.87 -87.32 -29.49
N ALA A 15 10.90 -87.78 -30.27
CA ALA A 15 10.26 -87.00 -31.33
C ALA A 15 9.41 -85.81 -30.78
N LEU A 16 8.71 -85.97 -29.63
CA LEU A 16 7.96 -84.88 -29.00
C LEU A 16 8.91 -83.82 -28.35
N ARG A 17 10.08 -84.23 -27.92
CA ARG A 17 11.06 -83.29 -27.35
C ARG A 17 11.73 -82.47 -28.45
N ALA A 18 11.95 -82.99 -29.63
CA ALA A 18 12.46 -82.27 -30.79
C ALA A 18 11.46 -81.23 -31.31
N ALA A 19 10.15 -81.58 -31.35
CA ALA A 19 9.09 -80.66 -31.76
C ALA A 19 8.87 -79.51 -30.75
N ALA A 20 9.00 -79.75 -29.43
CA ALA A 20 8.88 -78.76 -28.41
C ALA A 20 10.07 -77.79 -28.40
N LEU A 21 11.32 -78.25 -28.66
CA LEU A 21 12.47 -77.40 -28.82
C LEU A 21 12.44 -76.57 -30.10
N ALA A 22 11.97 -77.07 -31.21
CA ALA A 22 11.75 -76.31 -32.45
C ALA A 22 10.68 -75.23 -32.31
N SER A 23 9.61 -75.45 -31.57
CA SER A 23 8.57 -74.48 -31.29
C SER A 23 9.08 -73.36 -30.35
N LEU A 24 9.94 -73.67 -29.40
CA LEU A 24 10.52 -72.69 -28.48
C LEU A 24 11.53 -71.77 -29.19
N LEU A 25 12.32 -72.31 -30.17
CA LEU A 25 13.23 -71.52 -30.99
C LEU A 25 12.51 -70.58 -31.96
N ILE A 26 11.36 -70.93 -32.48
CA ILE A 26 10.54 -70.08 -33.35
C ILE A 26 9.85 -68.97 -32.51
N ALA A 27 9.50 -69.25 -31.27
CA ALA A 27 8.92 -68.22 -30.35
C ALA A 27 9.95 -67.15 -29.90
N VAL A 28 11.22 -67.50 -29.83
CA VAL A 28 12.28 -66.55 -29.50
C VAL A 28 12.70 -65.66 -30.69
N ALA A 29 12.53 -66.17 -31.94
CA ALA A 29 12.81 -65.38 -33.15
C ALA A 29 11.70 -64.38 -33.49
N ALA A 30 10.50 -64.50 -32.94
CA ALA A 30 9.40 -63.55 -33.15
C ALA A 30 9.41 -62.33 -32.24
N CYS A 31 10.33 -62.19 -31.30
CA CYS A 31 10.48 -61.01 -30.41
C CYS A 31 11.61 -60.06 -30.84
N GLY A 32 12.03 -60.09 -32.09
CA GLY A 32 13.09 -59.24 -32.56
C GLY A 32 12.69 -58.37 -33.75
N ASP A 33 11.81 -57.42 -33.59
CA ASP A 33 11.77 -56.15 -34.34
C ASP A 33 10.74 -55.23 -33.70
N ARG A 34 11.03 -54.78 -32.48
CA ARG A 34 10.53 -53.47 -32.09
C ARG A 34 11.54 -52.49 -32.67
N SER A 35 11.21 -51.95 -33.82
CA SER A 35 11.71 -50.64 -34.21
C SER A 35 11.62 -49.75 -32.98
N PRO A 36 12.64 -49.00 -32.58
CA PRO A 36 12.46 -48.01 -31.53
C PRO A 36 11.31 -47.13 -31.97
N ASP A 37 10.18 -47.29 -31.29
CA ASP A 37 9.05 -46.39 -31.39
C ASP A 37 9.68 -45.00 -31.41
N ALA A 38 9.43 -44.24 -32.48
CA ALA A 38 9.96 -42.91 -32.59
C ALA A 38 9.48 -42.22 -31.30
N ALA A 39 10.39 -42.04 -30.36
CA ALA A 39 10.11 -41.59 -29.01
C ALA A 39 9.23 -40.35 -29.17
N SER A 40 7.96 -40.48 -28.86
CA SER A 40 7.00 -39.38 -28.98
C SER A 40 7.64 -38.18 -28.26
N ALA A 41 7.90 -37.11 -29.01
CA ALA A 41 8.63 -35.96 -28.50
C ALA A 41 7.97 -35.52 -27.17
N ARG A 42 8.75 -35.51 -26.09
CA ARG A 42 8.20 -35.25 -24.76
C ARG A 42 7.60 -33.83 -24.71
N PRO A 43 6.35 -33.66 -24.25
CA PRO A 43 5.80 -32.32 -24.08
C PRO A 43 6.57 -31.55 -23.02
N VAL A 44 6.98 -30.33 -23.35
CA VAL A 44 7.75 -29.45 -22.49
C VAL A 44 7.12 -28.07 -22.48
N LEU A 45 6.82 -27.58 -21.29
CA LEU A 45 6.26 -26.22 -21.11
C LEU A 45 7.31 -25.19 -21.50
N VAL A 46 6.96 -24.34 -22.44
CA VAL A 46 7.84 -23.25 -22.91
C VAL A 46 7.19 -21.90 -22.74
N VAL A 47 8.02 -20.88 -22.54
CA VAL A 47 7.61 -19.48 -22.45
C VAL A 47 8.62 -18.60 -23.18
N GLN A 48 8.14 -17.47 -23.67
CA GLN A 48 9.03 -16.42 -24.14
C GLN A 48 9.52 -15.57 -22.98
N PRO A 49 10.79 -15.13 -22.97
CA PRO A 49 11.26 -14.13 -22.05
C PRO A 49 10.42 -12.87 -22.16
N SER A 50 10.05 -12.28 -21.04
CA SER A 50 9.29 -11.04 -21.04
C SER A 50 10.12 -9.89 -20.47
N ALA A 51 9.98 -8.71 -21.05
CA ALA A 51 10.57 -7.48 -20.54
C ALA A 51 9.92 -6.99 -19.23
N GLN A 52 8.91 -7.71 -18.73
CA GLN A 52 8.33 -7.40 -17.43
C GLN A 52 9.35 -7.68 -16.34
N GLY A 53 9.64 -6.67 -15.53
CA GLY A 53 10.65 -6.72 -14.48
C GLY A 53 10.56 -7.96 -13.60
N ALA A 54 11.69 -8.44 -13.11
CA ALA A 54 11.79 -9.60 -12.22
C ALA A 54 11.16 -9.28 -10.86
N GLY A 55 9.84 -9.37 -10.79
CA GLY A 55 9.01 -9.04 -9.63
C GLY A 55 8.89 -7.51 -9.48
N ASP A 56 7.73 -6.97 -9.79
CA ASP A 56 7.35 -5.65 -9.29
C ASP A 56 7.42 -5.75 -7.77
N ASP A 57 8.45 -5.16 -7.13
CA ASP A 57 8.44 -4.99 -5.69
C ASP A 57 7.27 -4.06 -5.38
N ALA A 58 6.14 -4.66 -5.09
CA ALA A 58 4.92 -3.96 -4.76
C ALA A 58 4.81 -3.84 -3.25
N PHE A 59 4.73 -2.62 -2.75
CA PHE A 59 4.47 -2.34 -1.35
C PHE A 59 2.97 -2.13 -1.15
N ALA A 60 2.42 -2.81 -0.14
CA ALA A 60 1.05 -2.56 0.27
C ALA A 60 0.96 -1.21 1.00
N GLY A 61 -0.09 -0.46 0.71
CA GLY A 61 -0.36 0.83 1.32
C GLY A 61 -1.85 1.13 1.38
N ASP A 62 -2.19 2.24 1.97
CA ASP A 62 -3.55 2.76 2.10
C ASP A 62 -3.64 4.20 1.62
N VAL A 63 -4.80 4.53 1.05
CA VAL A 63 -5.12 5.88 0.60
C VAL A 63 -5.44 6.76 1.79
N ARG A 64 -4.74 7.87 1.92
CA ARG A 64 -4.96 8.89 2.95
C ARG A 64 -5.17 10.26 2.37
N ALA A 65 -5.77 11.15 3.15
CA ALA A 65 -5.70 12.56 2.83
C ALA A 65 -4.27 13.05 3.05
N ARG A 66 -3.84 13.99 2.25
CA ARG A 66 -2.53 14.63 2.44
C ARG A 66 -2.46 15.35 3.79
N GLU A 67 -3.56 15.95 4.21
CA GLU A 67 -3.70 16.64 5.49
C GLU A 67 -4.73 15.92 6.35
N GLU A 68 -4.27 15.26 7.39
CA GLU A 68 -5.09 14.66 8.43
C GLU A 68 -4.78 15.37 9.75
N SER A 69 -5.82 15.92 10.39
CA SER A 69 -5.70 16.69 11.62
C SER A 69 -6.47 16.04 12.75
N PRO A 70 -5.83 15.71 13.87
CA PRO A 70 -6.55 15.36 15.09
C PRO A 70 -7.21 16.61 15.67
N LEU A 71 -8.52 16.56 15.84
CA LEU A 71 -9.30 17.65 16.40
C LEU A 71 -9.53 17.41 17.88
N ALA A 72 -9.17 18.39 18.71
CA ALA A 72 -9.26 18.32 20.17
C ALA A 72 -9.80 19.64 20.73
N PHE A 73 -10.50 19.56 21.86
CA PHE A 73 -10.86 20.76 22.60
C PHE A 73 -9.62 21.38 23.27
N ARG A 74 -9.57 22.70 23.35
CA ARG A 74 -8.51 23.43 24.07
C ARG A 74 -8.75 23.51 25.57
N VAL A 75 -9.94 23.13 26.03
CA VAL A 75 -10.36 23.07 27.43
C VAL A 75 -10.95 21.70 27.73
N GLY A 76 -10.91 21.27 28.99
CA GLY A 76 -11.52 20.00 29.40
C GLY A 76 -12.97 20.19 29.82
N GLY A 77 -13.76 19.12 29.77
CA GLY A 77 -15.15 19.13 30.21
C GLY A 77 -15.90 17.86 29.81
N ASN A 78 -17.18 17.82 30.16
CA ASN A 78 -18.06 16.73 29.74
C ASN A 78 -18.55 16.99 28.31
N LEU A 79 -18.41 16.02 27.42
CA LEU A 79 -18.90 16.09 26.04
C LEU A 79 -20.41 15.91 26.03
N VAL A 80 -21.16 16.99 25.87
CA VAL A 80 -22.64 16.97 25.93
C VAL A 80 -23.24 16.56 24.59
N GLU A 81 -22.72 17.10 23.52
CA GLU A 81 -23.32 16.93 22.19
C GLU A 81 -22.25 16.64 21.14
N ARG A 82 -22.56 15.69 20.29
CA ARG A 82 -21.81 15.35 19.09
C ARG A 82 -22.74 15.56 17.88
N ARG A 83 -22.31 16.33 16.89
CA ARG A 83 -23.12 16.75 15.73
C ARG A 83 -22.75 16.07 14.45
N VAL A 84 -21.66 15.28 14.44
CA VAL A 84 -21.14 14.61 13.26
C VAL A 84 -20.72 13.19 13.59
N ASP A 85 -20.78 12.31 12.60
CA ASP A 85 -20.32 10.93 12.63
C ASP A 85 -19.12 10.69 11.70
N VAL A 86 -18.50 9.52 11.81
CA VAL A 86 -17.45 9.07 10.88
C VAL A 86 -18.06 8.93 9.48
N GLY A 87 -17.41 9.52 8.48
CA GLY A 87 -17.87 9.58 7.10
C GLY A 87 -18.63 10.87 6.76
N ASP A 88 -19.03 11.66 7.75
CA ASP A 88 -19.73 12.92 7.47
C ASP A 88 -18.80 13.96 6.84
N ARG A 89 -19.32 14.65 5.84
CA ARG A 89 -18.68 15.81 5.23
C ARG A 89 -18.94 17.05 6.07
N VAL A 90 -17.91 17.82 6.33
CA VAL A 90 -17.96 19.02 7.17
C VAL A 90 -17.35 20.22 6.45
N GLU A 91 -17.87 21.40 6.77
CA GLU A 91 -17.38 22.68 6.26
C GLU A 91 -16.54 23.40 7.31
N ARG A 92 -15.62 24.23 6.88
CA ARG A 92 -14.82 25.08 7.75
C ARG A 92 -15.69 25.93 8.67
N GLY A 93 -15.41 25.90 9.98
CA GLY A 93 -16.16 26.62 10.99
C GLY A 93 -17.42 25.88 11.48
N GLN A 94 -17.82 24.78 10.87
CA GLN A 94 -18.92 23.95 11.35
C GLN A 94 -18.65 23.41 12.75
N VAL A 95 -19.64 23.50 13.65
CA VAL A 95 -19.54 22.95 15.01
C VAL A 95 -19.72 21.44 14.96
N LEU A 96 -18.72 20.72 15.41
CA LEU A 96 -18.65 19.24 15.38
C LEU A 96 -19.11 18.63 16.71
N ALA A 97 -18.73 19.27 17.82
CA ALA A 97 -19.03 18.78 19.16
C ALA A 97 -19.08 19.96 20.16
N ILE A 98 -19.74 19.74 21.30
CA ILE A 98 -19.96 20.76 22.34
C ILE A 98 -19.68 20.12 23.70
N LEU A 99 -18.84 20.80 24.51
CA LEU A 99 -18.67 20.50 25.93
C LEU A 99 -19.74 21.23 26.77
N ASP A 100 -19.97 20.72 27.97
CA ASP A 100 -20.65 21.48 29.02
C ASP A 100 -19.90 22.79 29.27
N GLY A 101 -20.50 23.90 28.90
CA GLY A 101 -19.91 25.22 28.94
C GLY A 101 -20.39 26.09 30.10
N ASP A 102 -21.25 25.62 30.99
CA ASP A 102 -21.94 26.43 31.99
C ASP A 102 -20.98 27.12 32.96
N ASP A 103 -19.94 26.43 33.41
CA ASP A 103 -18.90 26.98 34.27
C ASP A 103 -18.07 28.05 33.54
N TYR A 104 -17.72 27.80 32.29
CA TYR A 104 -16.98 28.75 31.47
C TYR A 104 -17.81 30.02 31.18
N ALA A 105 -19.08 29.83 30.87
CA ALA A 105 -20.01 30.95 30.68
C ALA A 105 -20.20 31.75 31.97
N ALA A 106 -20.25 31.09 33.14
CA ALA A 106 -20.33 31.75 34.42
C ALA A 106 -19.09 32.60 34.72
N ARG A 107 -17.89 32.06 34.44
CA ARG A 107 -16.63 32.81 34.58
C ARG A 107 -16.58 34.03 33.66
N ALA A 108 -17.02 33.90 32.40
CA ALA A 108 -17.10 35.03 31.48
C ALA A 108 -18.06 36.11 31.97
N ARG A 109 -19.23 35.72 32.55
CA ARG A 109 -20.17 36.68 33.17
C ARG A 109 -19.56 37.39 34.38
N ALA A 110 -18.81 36.66 35.24
CA ALA A 110 -18.11 37.24 36.38
C ALA A 110 -17.02 38.26 35.96
N ALA A 111 -16.20 37.87 34.98
CA ALA A 111 -15.16 38.78 34.44
C ALA A 111 -15.79 40.03 33.77
N ARG A 112 -16.95 39.89 33.10
CA ARG A 112 -17.67 41.05 32.56
C ARG A 112 -18.15 41.99 33.64
N ALA A 113 -18.65 41.45 34.75
CA ALA A 113 -19.09 42.26 35.88
C ALA A 113 -17.87 43.01 36.54
N GLN A 114 -16.71 42.31 36.62
CA GLN A 114 -15.48 42.94 37.12
C GLN A 114 -15.01 44.08 36.22
N LEU A 115 -15.09 43.92 34.88
CA LEU A 115 -14.77 44.98 33.95
C LEU A 115 -15.69 46.19 34.14
N ALA A 116 -17.01 45.94 34.24
CA ALA A 116 -18.00 47.00 34.45
C ALA A 116 -17.73 47.79 35.76
N ALA A 117 -17.32 47.10 36.86
CA ALA A 117 -16.92 47.75 38.12
C ALA A 117 -15.66 48.60 37.96
N ALA A 118 -14.64 48.08 37.24
CA ALA A 118 -13.42 48.82 36.96
C ALA A 118 -13.68 50.09 36.07
N GLU A 119 -14.57 49.97 35.09
CA GLU A 119 -14.94 51.08 34.22
C GLU A 119 -15.73 52.17 35.00
N ALA A 120 -16.57 51.78 35.93
CA ALA A 120 -17.27 52.74 36.83
C ALA A 120 -16.26 53.47 37.73
N GLU A 121 -15.30 52.78 38.31
CA GLU A 121 -14.25 53.37 39.13
C GLU A 121 -13.35 54.33 38.31
N LEU A 122 -13.01 53.96 37.08
CA LEU A 122 -12.27 54.85 36.18
C LEU A 122 -13.07 56.12 35.85
N SER A 123 -14.38 55.96 35.61
CA SER A 123 -15.27 57.10 35.35
C SER A 123 -15.30 58.05 36.53
N ARG A 124 -15.39 57.53 37.77
CA ARG A 124 -15.32 58.29 39.01
C ARG A 124 -13.99 59.03 39.15
N ALA A 125 -12.85 58.29 38.99
CA ALA A 125 -11.53 58.83 39.10
C ALA A 125 -11.25 59.97 38.08
N ARG A 126 -11.74 59.81 36.85
CA ARG A 126 -11.62 60.83 35.80
C ARG A 126 -12.48 62.08 36.12
N ALA A 127 -13.67 61.91 36.69
CA ALA A 127 -14.52 63.04 37.09
C ALA A 127 -13.88 63.82 38.24
N ASP A 128 -13.25 63.10 39.22
CA ASP A 128 -12.51 63.74 40.32
C ASP A 128 -11.25 64.46 39.83
N GLN A 129 -10.49 63.81 38.92
CA GLN A 129 -9.32 64.41 38.25
C GLN A 129 -9.70 65.73 37.55
N ALA A 130 -10.78 65.71 36.73
CA ALA A 130 -11.22 66.91 36.02
C ALA A 130 -11.67 68.04 36.97
N ARG A 131 -12.31 67.68 38.09
CA ARG A 131 -12.74 68.67 39.12
C ARG A 131 -11.52 69.28 39.80
N VAL A 132 -10.55 68.47 40.25
CA VAL A 132 -9.35 68.98 40.93
C VAL A 132 -8.46 69.78 39.97
N ALA A 133 -8.35 69.39 38.71
CA ALA A 133 -7.62 70.12 37.67
C ALA A 133 -8.22 71.55 37.52
N LYS A 134 -9.57 71.71 37.47
CA LYS A 134 -10.22 73.02 37.41
C LYS A 134 -9.96 73.86 38.65
N LEU A 135 -10.00 73.29 39.87
CA LEU A 135 -9.68 74.00 41.10
C LEU A 135 -8.20 74.40 41.14
N GLY A 136 -7.32 73.67 40.49
CA GLY A 136 -5.90 73.98 40.34
C GLY A 136 -5.66 75.16 39.43
N GLU A 137 -6.41 75.41 38.41
CA GLU A 137 -6.37 76.61 37.56
C GLU A 137 -6.67 77.83 38.39
N ASP A 138 -7.63 77.75 39.32
CA ASP A 138 -8.02 78.80 40.26
C ASP A 138 -7.05 78.90 41.47
N ARG A 139 -5.99 78.10 41.55
CA ARG A 139 -4.99 78.00 42.63
C ARG A 139 -5.60 77.63 44.01
N LEU A 140 -6.71 76.95 44.02
CA LEU A 140 -7.44 76.53 45.21
C LEU A 140 -6.96 75.20 45.82
N VAL A 141 -6.10 74.46 45.10
CA VAL A 141 -5.54 73.18 45.55
C VAL A 141 -4.01 73.16 45.37
N SER A 142 -3.34 72.23 46.10
CA SER A 142 -1.89 72.05 46.00
C SER A 142 -1.56 71.22 44.76
N ARG A 143 -0.30 71.35 44.25
CA ARG A 143 0.23 70.48 43.15
C ARG A 143 0.18 68.99 43.53
N SER A 144 0.49 68.67 44.77
CA SER A 144 0.47 67.25 45.23
C SER A 144 -0.95 66.66 45.18
N ALA A 145 -2.02 67.46 45.35
CA ALA A 145 -3.38 67.04 45.23
C ALA A 145 -3.76 66.72 43.73
N ILE A 146 -3.25 67.54 42.81
CA ILE A 146 -3.42 67.30 41.36
C ILE A 146 -2.67 66.03 40.97
N ASP A 147 -1.42 65.87 41.39
CA ASP A 147 -0.60 64.68 41.07
C ASP A 147 -1.21 63.41 41.64
N ALA A 148 -1.82 63.46 42.83
CA ALA A 148 -2.49 62.34 43.44
C ALA A 148 -3.72 61.89 42.61
N GLN A 149 -4.53 62.84 42.08
CA GLN A 149 -5.69 62.50 41.24
C GLN A 149 -5.26 62.01 39.86
N ASN A 150 -4.20 62.53 39.29
CA ASN A 150 -3.62 62.00 38.05
C ASN A 150 -3.15 60.54 38.22
N ALA A 151 -2.47 60.26 39.32
CA ALA A 151 -2.02 58.89 39.63
C ALA A 151 -3.24 57.95 39.88
N ALA A 152 -4.30 58.42 40.56
CA ALA A 152 -5.51 57.62 40.80
C ALA A 152 -6.26 57.30 39.48
N ALA A 153 -6.38 58.27 38.57
CA ALA A 153 -7.00 58.04 37.26
C ALA A 153 -6.15 57.08 36.41
N THR A 154 -4.82 57.22 36.47
CA THR A 154 -3.91 56.29 35.78
C THR A 154 -4.00 54.87 36.36
N ALA A 155 -4.07 54.73 37.67
CA ALA A 155 -4.21 53.42 38.32
C ALA A 155 -5.57 52.76 37.96
N ALA A 156 -6.68 53.52 37.98
CA ALA A 156 -7.98 53.05 37.59
C ALA A 156 -8.01 52.61 36.09
N GLN A 157 -7.32 53.37 35.21
CA GLN A 157 -7.17 52.98 33.81
C GLN A 157 -6.39 51.63 33.67
N GLY A 158 -5.36 51.42 34.49
CA GLY A 158 -4.65 50.15 34.55
C GLY A 158 -5.54 48.97 34.95
N GLN A 159 -6.46 49.20 35.94
CA GLN A 159 -7.42 48.21 36.39
C GLN A 159 -8.44 47.83 35.28
N VAL A 160 -8.92 48.79 34.49
CA VAL A 160 -9.82 48.52 33.34
C VAL A 160 -9.09 47.67 32.30
N THR A 161 -7.82 48.00 32.01
CA THR A 161 -7.03 47.24 31.05
C THR A 161 -6.83 45.78 31.51
N ALA A 162 -6.54 45.57 32.79
CA ALA A 162 -6.38 44.23 33.38
C ALA A 162 -7.68 43.44 33.36
N ALA A 163 -8.81 44.07 33.81
CA ALA A 163 -10.12 43.43 33.82
C ALA A 163 -10.63 43.09 32.41
N ARG A 164 -10.31 43.89 31.40
CA ARG A 164 -10.61 43.59 29.99
C ARG A 164 -9.87 42.39 29.49
N ALA A 165 -8.55 42.28 29.76
CA ALA A 165 -7.78 41.12 29.38
C ALA A 165 -8.27 39.84 30.05
N GLU A 166 -8.71 39.91 31.32
CA GLU A 166 -9.31 38.76 32.00
C GLU A 166 -10.65 38.33 31.39
N LEU A 167 -11.54 39.29 30.98
CA LEU A 167 -12.75 39.02 30.26
C LEU A 167 -12.46 38.34 28.90
N ASP A 168 -11.43 38.78 28.17
CA ASP A 168 -11.06 38.21 26.89
C ASP A 168 -10.60 36.75 27.07
N VAL A 169 -9.80 36.47 28.10
CA VAL A 169 -9.41 35.08 28.44
C VAL A 169 -10.64 34.21 28.76
N ALA A 170 -11.57 34.69 29.59
CA ALA A 170 -12.75 33.96 29.97
C ALA A 170 -13.68 33.70 28.76
N ASN A 171 -13.85 34.68 27.87
CA ASN A 171 -14.62 34.53 26.64
C ASN A 171 -13.98 33.50 25.69
N ASN A 172 -12.66 33.52 25.54
CA ASN A 172 -11.95 32.54 24.74
C ASN A 172 -12.13 31.13 25.31
N GLN A 173 -12.02 30.95 26.62
CA GLN A 173 -12.27 29.65 27.26
C GLN A 173 -13.69 29.15 27.02
N ALA A 174 -14.71 30.02 27.11
CA ALA A 174 -16.09 29.71 26.80
C ALA A 174 -16.25 29.36 25.30
N ALA A 175 -15.58 30.04 24.39
CA ALA A 175 -15.63 29.73 22.97
C ALA A 175 -14.97 28.36 22.67
N TYR A 176 -13.92 27.96 23.39
CA TYR A 176 -13.23 26.68 23.22
C TYR A 176 -14.05 25.46 23.67
N THR A 177 -15.22 25.65 24.29
CA THR A 177 -16.17 24.58 24.56
C THR A 177 -16.89 24.08 23.30
N ARG A 178 -16.73 24.74 22.16
CA ARG A 178 -17.26 24.34 20.86
C ARG A 178 -16.11 23.92 19.95
N LEU A 179 -16.08 22.65 19.57
CA LEU A 179 -15.12 22.13 18.61
C LEU A 179 -15.62 22.44 17.20
N GLN A 180 -14.80 23.13 16.41
CA GLN A 180 -15.12 23.50 15.04
C GLN A 180 -14.13 22.90 14.07
N ALA A 181 -14.58 22.61 12.85
CA ALA A 181 -13.71 22.17 11.76
C ALA A 181 -12.79 23.30 11.30
N PRO A 182 -11.46 23.09 11.23
CA PRO A 182 -10.51 24.10 10.75
C PRO A 182 -10.50 24.23 9.22
N ALA A 183 -10.99 23.24 8.48
CA ALA A 183 -11.04 23.17 7.02
C ALA A 183 -12.24 22.33 6.58
N ASP A 184 -12.58 22.39 5.29
CA ASP A 184 -13.53 21.49 4.65
C ASP A 184 -12.91 20.08 4.56
N GLY A 185 -13.73 19.05 4.69
CA GLY A 185 -13.25 17.68 4.65
C GLY A 185 -14.25 16.64 5.13
N VAL A 186 -13.75 15.47 5.49
CA VAL A 186 -14.53 14.33 5.97
C VAL A 186 -14.00 13.88 7.33
N ILE A 187 -14.89 13.50 8.24
CA ILE A 187 -14.50 12.91 9.52
C ILE A 187 -14.01 11.48 9.29
N ALA A 188 -12.70 11.28 9.41
CA ALA A 188 -12.06 9.99 9.17
C ALA A 188 -12.15 9.04 10.37
N ALA A 189 -12.09 9.57 11.59
CA ALA A 189 -12.15 8.75 12.81
C ALA A 189 -12.79 9.53 13.97
N ARG A 190 -13.33 8.77 14.94
CA ARG A 190 -13.90 9.28 16.19
C ARG A 190 -13.23 8.56 17.35
N GLN A 191 -12.78 9.33 18.36
CA GLN A 191 -12.06 8.83 19.54
C GLN A 191 -12.82 9.08 20.86
N ALA A 192 -13.94 9.85 20.85
CA ALA A 192 -14.73 10.13 22.04
C ALA A 192 -16.24 10.11 21.77
N GLU A 193 -17.01 9.78 22.81
CA GLU A 193 -18.47 9.68 22.75
C GLU A 193 -19.14 10.74 23.64
N ALA A 194 -20.40 11.10 23.31
CA ALA A 194 -21.21 11.96 24.14
C ALA A 194 -21.40 11.34 25.56
N GLY A 195 -21.34 12.17 26.59
CA GLY A 195 -21.34 11.78 28.00
C GLY A 195 -19.96 11.50 28.58
N GLN A 196 -18.90 11.48 27.78
CA GLN A 196 -17.53 11.26 28.23
C GLN A 196 -16.89 12.56 28.72
N VAL A 197 -16.13 12.48 29.83
CA VAL A 197 -15.28 13.60 30.27
C VAL A 197 -13.96 13.52 29.51
N VAL A 198 -13.62 14.61 28.82
CA VAL A 198 -12.42 14.72 27.98
C VAL A 198 -11.47 15.77 28.54
N ALA A 199 -10.18 15.52 28.40
CA ALA A 199 -9.13 16.46 28.78
C ALA A 199 -8.81 17.43 27.63
N ALA A 200 -8.23 18.59 27.96
CA ALA A 200 -7.68 19.48 26.95
C ALA A 200 -6.58 18.78 26.15
N GLY A 201 -6.63 18.87 24.80
CA GLY A 201 -5.71 18.23 23.89
C GLY A 201 -6.03 16.75 23.58
N GLN A 202 -7.01 16.15 24.22
CA GLN A 202 -7.47 14.80 23.86
C GLN A 202 -8.17 14.83 22.51
N ALA A 203 -7.72 13.99 21.56
CA ALA A 203 -8.33 13.88 20.24
C ALA A 203 -9.78 13.38 20.35
N ILE A 204 -10.70 14.05 19.68
CA ILE A 204 -12.13 13.72 19.60
C ILE A 204 -12.46 13.16 18.22
N PHE A 205 -11.96 13.81 17.18
CA PHE A 205 -12.09 13.39 15.80
C PHE A 205 -10.75 13.45 15.08
N THR A 206 -10.66 12.75 13.96
CA THR A 206 -9.65 12.99 12.94
C THR A 206 -10.36 13.53 11.71
N LEU A 207 -9.97 14.72 11.26
CA LEU A 207 -10.44 15.34 10.03
C LEU A 207 -9.46 15.01 8.92
N ALA A 208 -9.94 14.40 7.85
CA ALA A 208 -9.26 14.30 6.57
C ALA A 208 -9.68 15.50 5.72
N ALA A 209 -8.79 16.47 5.55
CA ALA A 209 -9.09 17.66 4.77
C ALA A 209 -9.30 17.34 3.29
N ASP A 210 -10.17 18.10 2.63
CA ASP A 210 -10.31 18.03 1.18
C ASP A 210 -9.02 18.46 0.50
N GLY A 211 -8.65 17.75 -0.56
CA GLY A 211 -7.41 18.03 -1.28
C GLY A 211 -6.77 16.78 -1.89
N PRO A 212 -5.49 16.86 -2.23
CA PRO A 212 -4.76 15.75 -2.84
C PRO A 212 -4.77 14.50 -1.96
N ARG A 213 -4.86 13.33 -2.61
CA ARG A 213 -4.73 12.02 -1.95
C ARG A 213 -3.30 11.55 -2.03
N GLU A 214 -2.89 10.80 -1.03
CA GLU A 214 -1.58 10.18 -0.95
C GLU A 214 -1.73 8.70 -0.59
N ILE A 215 -0.75 7.89 -0.99
CA ILE A 215 -0.66 6.52 -0.53
C ILE A 215 0.39 6.47 0.57
N ALA A 216 -0.03 6.09 1.77
CA ALA A 216 0.87 5.77 2.86
C ALA A 216 1.27 4.29 2.77
N PHE A 217 2.55 3.99 2.78
CA PHE A 217 3.06 2.63 2.71
C PHE A 217 4.30 2.46 3.57
N ALA A 218 4.63 1.22 3.89
CA ALA A 218 5.78 0.87 4.71
C ALA A 218 6.86 0.18 3.87
N VAL A 219 8.08 0.65 3.99
CA VAL A 219 9.26 0.12 3.28
C VAL A 219 10.12 -0.66 4.25
N PRO A 220 10.36 -1.97 4.04
CA PRO A 220 11.28 -2.75 4.85
C PRO A 220 12.71 -2.20 4.81
N GLU A 221 13.49 -2.42 5.88
CA GLU A 221 14.87 -1.95 6.00
C GLU A 221 15.75 -2.39 4.81
N GLY A 222 15.58 -3.62 4.33
CA GLY A 222 16.34 -4.14 3.18
C GLY A 222 16.02 -3.48 1.83
N ALA A 223 14.93 -2.68 1.73
CA ALA A 223 14.54 -2.00 0.50
C ALA A 223 14.69 -0.47 0.54
N ILE A 224 15.06 0.09 1.70
CA ILE A 224 15.05 1.56 1.91
C ILE A 224 16.03 2.32 1.02
N GLU A 225 17.18 1.72 0.71
CA GLU A 225 18.19 2.35 -0.17
C GLU A 225 17.67 2.64 -1.57
N GLN A 226 16.64 1.91 -2.00
CA GLN A 226 16.03 1.98 -3.32
C GLN A 226 14.84 2.95 -3.37
N VAL A 227 14.38 3.46 -2.23
CA VAL A 227 13.21 4.33 -2.11
C VAL A 227 13.66 5.73 -1.72
N LYS A 228 13.56 6.68 -2.64
CA LYS A 228 14.02 8.06 -2.41
C LYS A 228 12.92 9.05 -2.76
N PRO A 229 12.83 10.16 -2.03
CA PRO A 229 11.94 11.26 -2.42
C PRO A 229 12.22 11.73 -3.86
N GLY A 230 11.17 12.02 -4.61
CA GLY A 230 11.23 12.43 -6.02
C GLY A 230 11.24 11.29 -7.03
N MET A 231 11.30 10.02 -6.61
CA MET A 231 11.23 8.89 -7.53
C MET A 231 9.82 8.72 -8.10
N PRO A 232 9.71 8.47 -9.41
CA PRO A 232 8.46 8.06 -10.02
C PRO A 232 8.08 6.64 -9.57
N VAL A 233 6.78 6.40 -9.41
CA VAL A 233 6.21 5.11 -9.04
C VAL A 233 4.89 4.92 -9.76
N GLU A 234 4.43 3.69 -9.86
CA GLU A 234 3.07 3.40 -10.28
C GLU A 234 2.25 2.92 -9.08
N VAL A 235 1.00 3.34 -9.03
CA VAL A 235 0.05 2.97 -7.99
C VAL A 235 -1.11 2.21 -8.59
N SER A 236 -1.54 1.11 -8.00
CA SER A 236 -2.80 0.44 -8.32
C SER A 236 -3.67 0.31 -7.07
N LEU A 237 -4.97 0.41 -7.25
CA LEU A 237 -5.96 0.19 -6.19
C LEU A 237 -6.55 -1.22 -6.32
N TRP A 238 -6.88 -1.83 -5.19
CA TRP A 238 -7.58 -3.12 -5.20
C TRP A 238 -8.98 -3.03 -5.79
N SER A 239 -9.62 -1.87 -5.67
CA SER A 239 -10.94 -1.58 -6.25
C SER A 239 -10.93 -1.46 -7.77
N ALA A 240 -9.76 -1.24 -8.40
CA ALA A 240 -9.61 -1.06 -9.84
C ALA A 240 -8.43 -1.87 -10.39
N PRO A 241 -8.53 -3.21 -10.41
CA PRO A 241 -7.47 -4.08 -10.88
C PRO A 241 -7.18 -3.81 -12.37
N GLY A 242 -5.90 -3.73 -12.70
CA GLY A 242 -5.42 -3.44 -14.07
C GLY A 242 -5.30 -1.96 -14.42
N LYS A 243 -5.78 -1.04 -13.57
CA LYS A 243 -5.54 0.39 -13.74
C LYS A 243 -4.36 0.82 -12.87
N ARG A 244 -3.42 1.51 -13.48
CA ARG A 244 -2.26 2.10 -12.80
C ARG A 244 -2.30 3.61 -12.94
N TRP A 245 -1.95 4.31 -11.88
CA TRP A 245 -1.82 5.77 -11.84
C TRP A 245 -0.36 6.12 -11.59
N PRO A 246 0.18 7.09 -12.31
CA PRO A 246 1.50 7.61 -12.02
C PRO A 246 1.47 8.31 -10.65
N GLY A 247 2.58 8.22 -9.94
CA GLY A 247 2.78 8.89 -8.68
C GLY A 247 4.25 9.20 -8.45
N THR A 248 4.51 10.02 -7.45
CA THR A 248 5.88 10.38 -7.06
C THR A 248 6.04 10.19 -5.56
N ILE A 249 7.14 9.58 -5.14
CA ILE A 249 7.49 9.48 -3.72
C ILE A 249 7.75 10.88 -3.20
N ARG A 250 6.90 11.36 -2.29
CA ARG A 250 7.01 12.69 -1.72
C ARG A 250 7.90 12.71 -0.48
N GLU A 251 7.75 11.70 0.36
CA GLU A 251 8.33 11.66 1.68
C GLU A 251 8.73 10.23 2.06
N VAL A 252 9.87 10.12 2.72
CA VAL A 252 10.34 8.88 3.34
C VAL A 252 10.82 9.24 4.74
N SER A 253 10.31 8.54 5.75
CA SER A 253 10.74 8.77 7.15
C SER A 253 12.24 8.50 7.29
N PRO A 254 12.99 9.35 8.01
CA PRO A 254 14.41 9.11 8.24
C PRO A 254 14.69 8.02 9.28
N ALA A 255 13.66 7.60 10.04
CA ALA A 255 13.79 6.58 11.06
C ALA A 255 12.77 5.45 10.83
N ALA A 256 13.21 4.23 11.08
CA ALA A 256 12.33 3.07 11.08
C ALA A 256 11.47 3.04 12.34
N ASP A 257 10.25 2.58 12.19
CA ASP A 257 9.40 2.18 13.30
C ASP A 257 10.02 0.96 13.99
N PRO A 258 10.31 1.01 15.30
CA PRO A 258 11.01 -0.06 16.00
C PRO A 258 10.19 -1.37 16.13
N ALA A 259 8.87 -1.29 16.06
CA ALA A 259 8.00 -2.45 16.18
C ALA A 259 7.90 -3.24 14.87
N SER A 260 7.75 -2.55 13.75
CA SER A 260 7.61 -3.15 12.41
C SER A 260 8.92 -3.27 11.64
N ARG A 261 9.97 -2.53 12.04
CA ARG A 261 11.24 -2.39 11.31
C ARG A 261 11.05 -1.90 9.88
N THR A 262 10.10 -1.00 9.70
CA THR A 262 9.80 -0.41 8.40
C THR A 262 9.88 1.10 8.45
N TYR A 263 10.20 1.71 7.32
CA TYR A 263 10.20 3.16 7.15
C TYR A 263 8.87 3.58 6.55
N ALA A 264 8.22 4.56 7.15
CA ALA A 264 7.00 5.13 6.58
C ALA A 264 7.36 5.96 5.33
N ALA A 265 6.63 5.75 4.25
CA ALA A 265 6.78 6.52 3.02
C ALA A 265 5.40 6.95 2.49
N ARG A 266 5.40 8.05 1.71
CA ARG A 266 4.19 8.61 1.12
C ARG A 266 4.39 8.90 -0.36
N VAL A 267 3.41 8.53 -1.16
CA VAL A 267 3.35 8.78 -2.60
C VAL A 267 2.24 9.77 -2.89
N ALA A 268 2.57 10.87 -3.53
CA ALA A 268 1.59 11.75 -4.15
C ALA A 268 1.11 11.09 -5.46
N VAL A 269 -0.20 10.91 -5.59
CA VAL A 269 -0.80 10.25 -6.76
C VAL A 269 -1.37 11.30 -7.70
N ASP A 270 -1.00 11.24 -8.97
CA ASP A 270 -1.53 12.11 -10.03
C ASP A 270 -2.86 11.55 -10.56
N ALA A 271 -3.84 11.41 -9.69
CA ALA A 271 -5.18 10.95 -10.03
C ALA A 271 -6.23 11.98 -9.63
N ALA A 272 -7.35 12.02 -10.35
CA ALA A 272 -8.51 12.79 -9.91
C ALA A 272 -8.97 12.30 -8.52
N THR A 273 -9.26 13.21 -7.63
CA THR A 273 -9.62 12.92 -6.22
C THR A 273 -10.81 11.94 -6.13
N ASP A 274 -11.73 12.00 -7.11
CA ASP A 274 -12.90 11.13 -7.19
C ASP A 274 -12.60 9.68 -7.57
N ALA A 275 -11.41 9.41 -8.12
CA ALA A 275 -11.00 8.07 -8.52
C ALA A 275 -10.32 7.30 -7.37
N VAL A 276 -9.97 7.98 -6.27
CA VAL A 276 -9.16 7.45 -5.17
C VAL A 276 -9.82 7.84 -3.84
N GLU A 277 -10.59 6.92 -3.25
CA GLU A 277 -11.29 7.16 -1.99
C GLU A 277 -10.40 6.91 -0.77
N LEU A 278 -10.64 7.64 0.32
CA LEU A 278 -9.93 7.45 1.58
C LEU A 278 -10.11 6.03 2.13
N GLY A 279 -9.04 5.46 2.67
CA GLY A 279 -9.05 4.14 3.28
C GLY A 279 -8.99 2.97 2.29
N GLN A 280 -8.99 3.21 0.98
CA GLN A 280 -8.79 2.14 -0.01
C GLN A 280 -7.38 1.55 0.09
N SER A 281 -7.29 0.23 -0.07
CA SER A 281 -6.00 -0.44 -0.17
C SER A 281 -5.38 -0.22 -1.54
N ALA A 282 -4.08 0.07 -1.53
CA ALA A 282 -3.29 0.34 -2.72
C ALA A 282 -2.03 -0.53 -2.76
N ARG A 283 -1.44 -0.62 -3.95
CA ARG A 283 -0.09 -1.15 -4.16
C ARG A 283 0.75 -0.09 -4.84
N VAL A 284 1.93 0.12 -4.32
CA VAL A 284 2.95 1.01 -4.88
C VAL A 284 4.00 0.15 -5.55
N TYR A 285 4.18 0.33 -6.86
CA TYR A 285 5.20 -0.33 -7.67
C TYR A 285 6.33 0.66 -7.91
N LEU A 286 7.52 0.28 -7.50
CA LEU A 286 8.70 1.10 -7.84
C LEU A 286 8.96 0.99 -9.34
N ASP A 287 8.93 2.12 -10.04
CA ASP A 287 9.39 2.18 -11.42
C ASP A 287 10.92 2.01 -11.42
N ARG A 288 11.33 0.84 -11.78
CA ARG A 288 12.74 0.52 -11.96
C ARG A 288 13.05 0.60 -13.44
N SER A 289 13.13 1.83 -13.93
CA SER A 289 13.68 2.14 -15.27
C SER A 289 15.16 1.76 -15.34
N GLY A 290 15.45 0.51 -15.09
CA GLY A 290 16.79 -0.09 -15.02
C GLY A 290 16.89 -1.31 -15.92
N GLY A 291 16.81 -1.09 -17.24
CA GLY A 291 17.15 -2.06 -18.27
C GLY A 291 15.98 -2.95 -18.70
N ASP A 292 15.85 -3.10 -20.03
CA ASP A 292 15.05 -4.12 -20.73
C ASP A 292 15.53 -5.56 -20.43
N ALA A 293 15.84 -5.84 -19.16
CA ALA A 293 16.27 -7.16 -18.75
C ALA A 293 15.14 -8.14 -18.96
N LEU A 294 15.35 -9.06 -19.86
CA LEU A 294 14.43 -10.17 -20.08
C LEU A 294 14.29 -10.98 -18.78
N THR A 295 13.07 -11.42 -18.48
CA THR A 295 12.85 -12.27 -17.32
C THR A 295 12.31 -13.62 -17.73
N VAL A 296 12.74 -14.67 -17.03
CA VAL A 296 12.22 -16.03 -17.18
C VAL A 296 11.70 -16.54 -15.82
N PRO A 297 10.79 -17.54 -15.81
CA PRO A 297 10.41 -18.19 -14.56
C PRO A 297 11.62 -18.73 -13.80
N LEU A 298 11.63 -18.61 -12.47
CA LEU A 298 12.74 -19.10 -11.65
C LEU A 298 13.00 -20.61 -11.86
N ALA A 299 11.93 -21.39 -12.12
CA ALA A 299 12.02 -22.82 -12.42
C ALA A 299 12.66 -23.16 -13.79
N ALA A 300 12.85 -22.17 -14.66
CA ALA A 300 13.57 -22.33 -15.93
C ALA A 300 15.09 -22.32 -15.76
N LEU A 301 15.57 -21.70 -14.66
CA LEU A 301 16.99 -21.59 -14.37
C LEU A 301 17.52 -22.90 -13.77
N LEU A 302 18.59 -23.38 -14.32
CA LEU A 302 19.34 -24.56 -13.86
C LEU A 302 20.76 -24.13 -13.51
N GLU A 303 21.39 -24.86 -12.63
CA GLU A 303 22.83 -24.74 -12.38
C GLU A 303 23.51 -25.96 -12.94
N VAL A 304 24.39 -25.77 -13.91
CA VAL A 304 25.19 -26.83 -14.53
C VAL A 304 26.64 -26.41 -14.49
N ASP A 305 27.48 -27.26 -13.89
CA ASP A 305 28.90 -27.00 -13.71
C ASP A 305 29.22 -25.68 -13.00
N GLY A 306 28.33 -25.27 -12.06
CA GLY A 306 28.46 -24.01 -11.31
C GLY A 306 28.07 -22.77 -12.11
N ALA A 307 27.49 -22.91 -13.31
CA ALA A 307 27.02 -21.79 -14.14
C ALA A 307 25.49 -21.80 -14.31
N PRO A 308 24.82 -20.62 -14.21
CA PRO A 308 23.42 -20.50 -14.48
C PRO A 308 23.12 -20.76 -15.96
N THR A 309 22.16 -21.62 -16.22
CA THR A 309 21.90 -22.20 -17.53
C THR A 309 20.39 -22.33 -17.77
N VAL A 310 19.94 -22.14 -18.99
CA VAL A 310 18.57 -22.39 -19.43
C VAL A 310 18.55 -23.31 -20.66
N TYR A 311 17.43 -23.96 -20.92
CA TYR A 311 17.19 -24.64 -22.18
C TYR A 311 16.37 -23.75 -23.11
N VAL A 312 16.91 -23.52 -24.31
CA VAL A 312 16.22 -22.82 -25.42
C VAL A 312 15.77 -23.86 -26.44
N VAL A 313 14.58 -23.69 -27.00
CA VAL A 313 14.06 -24.56 -28.05
C VAL A 313 14.38 -23.99 -29.42
N ASP A 314 15.14 -24.72 -30.21
CA ASP A 314 15.41 -24.39 -31.62
C ASP A 314 14.11 -24.45 -32.45
N PRO A 315 13.71 -23.33 -33.11
CA PRO A 315 12.43 -23.27 -33.81
C PRO A 315 12.33 -24.19 -35.03
N ALA A 316 13.43 -24.56 -35.65
CA ALA A 316 13.42 -25.36 -36.86
C ALA A 316 13.45 -26.86 -36.58
N SER A 317 14.15 -27.31 -35.56
CA SER A 317 14.37 -28.71 -35.25
C SER A 317 13.63 -29.21 -33.99
N SER A 318 13.03 -28.30 -33.22
CA SER A 318 12.44 -28.58 -31.89
C SER A 318 13.43 -29.26 -30.93
N LYS A 319 14.74 -29.06 -31.11
CA LYS A 319 15.77 -29.54 -30.24
C LYS A 319 16.05 -28.55 -29.12
N LEU A 320 16.41 -29.08 -27.98
CA LEU A 320 16.88 -28.28 -26.84
C LEU A 320 18.33 -27.92 -27.02
N GLU A 321 18.61 -26.65 -26.86
CA GLU A 321 19.97 -26.10 -26.77
C GLU A 321 20.21 -25.62 -25.36
N ARG A 322 21.24 -26.15 -24.71
CA ARG A 322 21.64 -25.70 -23.39
C ARG A 322 22.50 -24.43 -23.52
N ARG A 323 22.05 -23.34 -22.87
CA ARG A 323 22.70 -22.04 -22.97
C ARG A 323 23.01 -21.47 -21.62
N THR A 324 24.25 -21.10 -21.38
CA THR A 324 24.69 -20.37 -20.19
C THR A 324 24.19 -18.91 -20.29
N VAL A 325 23.61 -18.39 -19.22
CA VAL A 325 23.03 -17.05 -19.18
C VAL A 325 23.63 -16.21 -18.05
N GLY A 326 23.70 -14.90 -18.28
CA GLY A 326 23.99 -13.96 -17.21
C GLY A 326 22.71 -13.71 -16.40
N VAL A 327 22.74 -13.98 -15.10
CA VAL A 327 21.59 -13.70 -14.22
C VAL A 327 21.78 -12.39 -13.52
N GLY A 328 20.69 -11.63 -13.43
CA GLY A 328 20.59 -10.43 -12.64
C GLY A 328 19.83 -10.67 -11.33
N ARG A 329 18.84 -9.85 -11.06
CA ARG A 329 18.08 -9.93 -9.83
C ARG A 329 17.11 -11.12 -9.82
N TYR A 330 17.03 -11.79 -8.67
CA TYR A 330 16.03 -12.81 -8.40
C TYR A 330 14.77 -12.13 -7.85
N GLY A 331 13.62 -12.35 -8.50
CA GLY A 331 12.31 -11.98 -8.00
C GLY A 331 11.62 -13.14 -7.29
N ALA A 332 10.36 -12.93 -6.85
CA ALA A 332 9.59 -13.97 -6.14
C ALA A 332 9.26 -15.20 -7.00
N SER A 333 9.08 -15.03 -8.32
CA SER A 333 8.70 -16.10 -9.26
C SER A 333 9.49 -16.08 -10.56
N ARG A 334 10.26 -15.05 -10.82
CA ARG A 334 11.03 -14.83 -12.05
C ARG A 334 12.43 -14.36 -11.71
N VAL A 335 13.36 -14.57 -12.64
CA VAL A 335 14.73 -14.08 -12.55
C VAL A 335 15.05 -13.22 -13.78
N ALA A 336 15.73 -12.11 -13.56
CA ALA A 336 16.22 -11.26 -14.65
C ALA A 336 17.40 -11.92 -15.33
N ILE A 337 17.39 -11.93 -16.67
CA ILE A 337 18.49 -12.39 -17.50
C ILE A 337 19.14 -11.17 -18.14
N THR A 338 20.41 -10.97 -17.85
CA THR A 338 21.17 -9.82 -18.34
C THR A 338 21.92 -10.07 -19.64
N GLN A 339 22.18 -11.35 -19.95
CA GLN A 339 22.91 -11.76 -21.15
C GLN A 339 22.52 -13.20 -21.54
N GLY A 340 22.58 -13.51 -22.82
CA GLY A 340 22.48 -14.88 -23.34
C GLY A 340 21.08 -15.31 -23.79
N LEU A 341 20.08 -14.41 -23.77
CA LEU A 341 18.74 -14.67 -24.32
C LEU A 341 18.26 -13.50 -25.19
N GLU A 342 17.48 -13.83 -26.22
CA GLU A 342 16.77 -12.90 -27.07
C GLU A 342 15.25 -12.90 -26.72
N PRO A 343 14.52 -11.79 -27.01
CA PRO A 343 13.10 -11.66 -26.61
C PRO A 343 12.16 -12.67 -27.27
N ASP A 344 12.47 -13.13 -28.47
CA ASP A 344 11.67 -14.02 -29.31
C ASP A 344 12.00 -15.51 -29.12
N GLU A 345 12.98 -15.83 -28.32
CA GLU A 345 13.37 -17.20 -28.04
C GLU A 345 12.39 -17.91 -27.10
N TRP A 346 12.22 -19.20 -27.31
CA TRP A 346 11.39 -20.05 -26.45
C TRP A 346 12.25 -20.77 -25.42
N VAL A 347 11.99 -20.50 -24.16
CA VAL A 347 12.73 -21.06 -23.02
C VAL A 347 11.86 -22.09 -22.31
N VAL A 348 12.46 -23.21 -21.92
CA VAL A 348 11.78 -24.22 -21.08
C VAL A 348 11.45 -23.59 -19.72
N ALA A 349 10.17 -23.51 -19.40
CA ALA A 349 9.68 -22.83 -18.21
C ALA A 349 9.87 -23.63 -16.92
N ALA A 350 9.85 -24.96 -17.01
CA ALA A 350 10.01 -25.86 -15.86
C ALA A 350 10.44 -27.26 -16.30
N GLY A 351 11.01 -28.02 -15.36
CA GLY A 351 11.37 -29.43 -15.58
C GLY A 351 12.69 -29.64 -16.33
N GLY A 352 13.49 -28.62 -16.52
CA GLY A 352 14.77 -28.69 -17.24
C GLY A 352 15.75 -29.76 -16.71
N HIS A 353 15.70 -30.08 -15.41
CA HIS A 353 16.55 -31.13 -14.80
C HIS A 353 16.25 -32.56 -15.30
N LEU A 354 15.15 -32.75 -16.02
CA LEU A 354 14.78 -34.03 -16.62
C LEU A 354 15.09 -34.10 -18.12
N LEU A 355 15.72 -33.08 -18.66
CA LEU A 355 15.97 -32.92 -20.08
C LEU A 355 17.50 -33.02 -20.38
N GLN A 356 17.80 -33.32 -21.62
CA GLN A 356 19.19 -33.42 -22.08
C GLN A 356 19.42 -32.47 -23.27
N ASP A 357 20.65 -32.03 -23.39
CA ASP A 357 21.07 -31.21 -24.52
C ASP A 357 20.92 -31.98 -25.85
N GLY A 358 20.40 -31.30 -26.88
CA GLY A 358 20.10 -31.90 -28.18
C GLY A 358 18.81 -32.78 -28.21
N GLN A 359 18.09 -32.95 -27.09
CA GLN A 359 16.85 -33.72 -27.04
C GLN A 359 15.77 -33.04 -27.86
N VAL A 360 15.04 -33.85 -28.68
CA VAL A 360 13.85 -33.36 -29.41
C VAL A 360 12.65 -33.35 -28.46
N VAL A 361 11.94 -32.23 -28.40
CA VAL A 361 10.77 -32.02 -27.52
C VAL A 361 9.54 -31.56 -28.32
N ALA A 362 8.36 -31.68 -27.71
CA ALA A 362 7.14 -31.07 -28.19
C ALA A 362 6.82 -29.85 -27.33
N PRO A 363 7.14 -28.61 -27.79
CA PRO A 363 6.89 -27.41 -27.00
C PRO A 363 5.37 -27.16 -26.86
N VAL A 364 4.93 -26.90 -25.61
CA VAL A 364 3.53 -26.63 -25.28
C VAL A 364 3.44 -25.37 -24.41
N ASP A 365 2.29 -24.69 -24.51
CA ASP A 365 1.95 -23.58 -23.64
C ASP A 365 1.39 -24.03 -22.26
N ARG A 366 0.96 -23.10 -21.42
CA ARG A 366 0.37 -23.38 -20.11
C ARG A 366 -0.95 -24.17 -20.18
N ASP A 367 -1.64 -24.08 -21.31
CA ASP A 367 -2.90 -24.79 -21.57
C ASP A 367 -2.66 -26.16 -22.27
N ASN A 368 -1.38 -26.58 -22.33
CA ASN A 368 -0.93 -27.80 -22.99
C ASN A 368 -1.25 -27.83 -24.51
N ARG A 369 -1.29 -26.66 -25.15
CA ARG A 369 -1.45 -26.51 -26.61
C ARG A 369 -0.09 -26.50 -27.27
N PRO A 370 0.09 -27.19 -28.41
CA PRO A 370 1.36 -27.14 -29.13
C PRO A 370 1.73 -25.75 -29.57
N VAL A 371 2.93 -25.31 -29.22
CA VAL A 371 3.51 -24.05 -29.67
C VAL A 371 4.46 -24.35 -30.82
N ARG A 372 4.38 -23.55 -31.89
CA ARG A 372 5.35 -23.58 -33.00
C ARG A 372 6.34 -22.44 -32.79
N PRO A 373 7.57 -22.73 -32.33
CA PRO A 373 8.60 -21.70 -32.27
C PRO A 373 8.79 -21.08 -33.64
N GLY A 374 8.75 -19.74 -33.75
CA GLY A 374 8.89 -19.01 -35.00
C GLY A 374 7.59 -18.54 -35.69
N ALA A 375 6.40 -18.90 -35.17
CA ALA A 375 5.13 -18.32 -35.62
C ALA A 375 4.82 -17.06 -34.78
N THR A 376 4.60 -15.95 -35.44
CA THR A 376 4.13 -14.68 -34.82
C THR A 376 2.71 -14.91 -34.26
N GLU A 377 2.31 -14.20 -33.18
CA GLU A 377 0.98 -14.30 -32.53
C GLU A 377 -0.22 -14.22 -33.54
N ALA A 378 -0.04 -13.59 -34.69
CA ALA A 378 -1.05 -13.51 -35.75
C ALA A 378 -1.41 -14.88 -36.38
N ASP A 379 -0.49 -15.83 -36.42
CA ASP A 379 -0.72 -17.18 -36.99
C ASP A 379 -1.39 -18.17 -36.02
N SER A 380 -1.26 -17.91 -34.71
CA SER A 380 -1.89 -18.72 -33.65
C SER A 380 -3.41 -18.54 -33.60
N ALA A 381 -3.91 -17.34 -33.92
CA ALA A 381 -5.35 -17.05 -33.94
C ALA A 381 -6.08 -17.71 -35.15
N ALA A 382 -5.39 -17.96 -36.27
CA ALA A 382 -5.95 -18.57 -37.46
C ALA A 382 -6.15 -20.10 -37.34
N ALA A 383 -5.40 -20.75 -36.46
CA ALA A 383 -5.49 -22.23 -36.27
C ALA A 383 -6.67 -22.66 -35.37
N THR A 384 -7.43 -21.76 -34.81
CA THR A 384 -8.58 -22.08 -33.91
C THR A 384 -9.93 -22.13 -34.64
N ALA A 385 -9.98 -21.86 -35.97
CA ALA A 385 -11.20 -21.99 -36.78
C ALA A 385 -11.36 -23.45 -37.29
N VAL A 386 -11.88 -24.34 -36.47
CA VAL A 386 -12.41 -25.61 -36.92
C VAL A 386 -13.76 -25.33 -37.56
N PRO A 387 -13.99 -25.69 -38.84
CA PRO A 387 -15.32 -25.54 -39.45
C PRO A 387 -16.31 -26.48 -38.76
N ALA A 388 -17.40 -25.92 -38.25
CA ALA A 388 -18.55 -26.66 -37.77
C ALA A 388 -19.08 -27.47 -38.95
N GLN A 389 -18.94 -28.80 -38.91
CA GLN A 389 -19.67 -29.70 -39.81
C GLN A 389 -21.14 -29.78 -39.36
N GLU A 390 -22.01 -29.40 -40.27
CA GLU A 390 -23.45 -29.63 -40.23
C GLU A 390 -23.80 -31.08 -39.91
N ARG A 391 -24.63 -31.27 -38.90
CA ARG A 391 -25.68 -32.30 -38.89
C ARG A 391 -26.90 -31.82 -38.11
#